data_004a747a11bfa68855bbd82618e87e73
#
_entry.id   004a747a11bfa68855bbd82618e87e73
#
_cell.length_a   1.000
_cell.length_b   1.000
_cell.length_c   1.000
_cell.angle_alpha   90.00
_cell.angle_beta   90.00
_cell.angle_gamma   90.00
#
_symmetry.space_group_name_H-M   'P 1'
#
loop_
_entity.id
_entity.type
_entity.pdbx_description
1 polymer ?
#
loop_
_entity_poly.entity_id
_entity_poly.type
_entity_poly.pdbx_seq_one_letter_code
_entity_poly.pdbx_strand_id
1 'polypeptide(L)'
;VTAHRIYGPAVARPAPAGEGLVSSGTDVWSKYPGVPVINEFYKKGDYHWDHGSGLDMYNVGPGRGCGGIAAFRDGKPHVSGNWSSARTLYNGPVQTAFEVGYAPWDVGGGVRVAETRRVTLDAGSRFSKVRSTLTIQGAETVKAGVGMDTGKGRNAYETVTKDRKGGGLITAWSRPRKNDGCLGTAVIVPWLPEGGAADPEGCTYWVTEAVNGKPFEWFMGAVWDKASTIKSSAAWEAEARRVRECVRHPLQVRVR
;
A
#
# COMPACT_ATOMS: atom_id res chain seq x y z
N VAL A 1 -4.62 10.22 10.26
CA VAL A 1 -3.24 10.40 10.74
C VAL A 1 -2.21 10.09 9.65
N THR A 2 -2.63 9.51 8.54
CA THR A 2 -1.81 9.25 7.35
C THR A 2 -2.66 9.39 6.09
N ALA A 3 -2.01 9.51 4.93
CA ALA A 3 -2.64 9.43 3.62
C ALA A 3 -1.82 8.48 2.75
N HIS A 4 -2.48 7.70 1.90
CA HIS A 4 -1.82 6.89 0.90
C HIS A 4 -1.79 7.64 -0.43
N ARG A 5 -0.63 7.63 -1.09
CA ARG A 5 -0.42 8.23 -2.42
C ARG A 5 -0.06 7.12 -3.41
N ILE A 6 -0.69 7.12 -4.57
CA ILE A 6 -0.31 6.28 -5.71
C ILE A 6 0.02 7.16 -6.92
N TYR A 7 1.02 6.73 -7.68
CA TYR A 7 1.68 7.56 -8.68
C TYR A 7 0.99 7.50 -10.04
N GLY A 8 0.62 8.67 -10.54
CA GLY A 8 0.02 8.86 -11.85
C GLY A 8 1.03 9.26 -12.92
N PRO A 9 0.58 9.47 -14.16
CA PRO A 9 1.46 9.74 -15.30
C PRO A 9 2.24 11.05 -15.17
N ALA A 10 1.73 12.04 -14.44
CA ALA A 10 2.43 13.30 -14.24
C ALA A 10 3.74 13.13 -13.45
N VAL A 11 3.77 12.20 -12.47
CA VAL A 11 4.96 11.94 -11.65
C VAL A 11 6.08 11.30 -12.46
N ALA A 12 5.75 10.53 -13.51
CA ALA A 12 6.74 9.91 -14.38
C ALA A 12 7.48 10.89 -15.30
N ARG A 13 6.97 12.11 -15.46
CA ARG A 13 7.65 13.13 -16.27
C ARG A 13 8.98 13.52 -15.62
N PRO A 14 10.03 13.80 -16.40
CA PRO A 14 11.27 14.33 -15.86
C PRO A 14 11.07 15.67 -15.14
N ALA A 15 11.93 15.99 -14.17
CA ALA A 15 11.95 17.31 -13.55
C ALA A 15 12.21 18.41 -14.59
N PRO A 16 11.61 19.62 -14.47
CA PRO A 16 10.77 20.06 -13.35
C PRO A 16 9.28 19.72 -13.49
N ALA A 17 8.85 19.06 -14.58
CA ALA A 17 7.43 18.78 -14.84
C ALA A 17 6.87 17.62 -14.01
N GLY A 18 7.74 16.80 -13.41
CA GLY A 18 7.43 15.67 -12.55
C GLY A 18 8.65 15.28 -11.72
N GLU A 19 8.64 14.07 -11.17
CA GLU A 19 9.70 13.53 -10.31
C GLU A 19 10.58 12.49 -11.02
N GLY A 20 10.26 12.14 -12.28
CA GLY A 20 10.92 11.05 -13.02
C GLY A 20 10.64 9.67 -12.44
N LEU A 21 9.66 9.53 -11.56
CA LEU A 21 9.39 8.29 -10.84
C LEU A 21 8.37 7.41 -11.57
N VAL A 22 8.80 6.20 -11.92
CA VAL A 22 7.93 5.14 -12.44
C VAL A 22 7.77 4.08 -11.38
N SER A 23 6.59 3.98 -10.79
CA SER A 23 6.30 3.03 -9.72
C SER A 23 4.81 2.78 -9.57
N SER A 24 4.41 1.53 -9.31
CA SER A 24 3.08 1.15 -8.83
C SER A 24 3.04 0.86 -7.32
N GLY A 25 4.09 1.23 -6.60
CA GLY A 25 4.13 1.19 -5.15
C GLY A 25 3.17 2.19 -4.53
N THR A 26 2.88 2.00 -3.26
CA THR A 26 2.01 2.89 -2.49
C THR A 26 2.84 3.67 -1.47
N ASP A 27 2.75 4.98 -1.56
CA ASP A 27 3.39 5.92 -0.68
C ASP A 27 2.55 6.21 0.57
N VAL A 28 3.18 6.69 1.63
CA VAL A 28 2.54 7.01 2.92
C VAL A 28 2.97 8.38 3.40
N TRP A 29 2.03 9.30 3.47
CA TRP A 29 2.23 10.63 4.03
C TRP A 29 1.69 10.70 5.46
N SER A 30 2.52 11.20 6.36
CA SER A 30 2.15 11.48 7.75
C SER A 30 1.42 12.80 7.84
N LYS A 31 0.30 12.85 8.57
CA LYS A 31 -0.51 14.08 8.71
C LYS A 31 -1.28 14.10 10.02
N TYR A 32 -1.64 15.28 10.47
CA TYR A 32 -2.56 15.43 11.60
C TYR A 32 -4.01 15.09 11.20
N PRO A 33 -4.84 14.61 12.14
CA PRO A 33 -6.26 14.35 11.91
C PRO A 33 -7.00 15.62 11.44
N GLY A 34 -7.96 15.44 10.52
CA GLY A 34 -8.79 16.54 10.04
C GLY A 34 -8.09 17.55 9.11
N VAL A 35 -6.78 17.42 8.85
CA VAL A 35 -6.04 18.34 7.99
C VAL A 35 -5.95 17.79 6.56
N PRO A 36 -6.56 18.45 5.56
CA PRO A 36 -6.44 18.09 4.15
C PRO A 36 -5.13 18.62 3.58
N VAL A 37 -4.06 17.78 3.63
CA VAL A 37 -2.69 18.24 3.35
C VAL A 37 -2.29 18.28 1.87
N ILE A 38 -2.98 17.53 1.00
CA ILE A 38 -2.45 17.24 -0.35
C ILE A 38 -2.20 18.51 -1.18
N ASN A 39 -3.15 19.43 -1.19
CA ASN A 39 -3.02 20.67 -1.95
C ASN A 39 -1.98 21.62 -1.33
N GLU A 40 -1.87 21.64 0.00
CA GLU A 40 -0.91 22.48 0.70
C GLU A 40 0.51 21.99 0.50
N PHE A 41 0.72 20.69 0.58
CA PHE A 41 2.02 20.06 0.37
C PHE A 41 2.56 20.36 -1.03
N TYR A 42 1.74 20.16 -2.06
CA TYR A 42 2.15 20.45 -3.43
C TYR A 42 2.36 21.94 -3.71
N LYS A 43 1.57 22.83 -3.09
CA LYS A 43 1.76 24.28 -3.25
C LYS A 43 3.06 24.76 -2.63
N LYS A 44 3.44 24.25 -1.46
CA LYS A 44 4.67 24.66 -0.75
C LYS A 44 5.92 24.05 -1.38
N GLY A 45 5.81 22.85 -2.02
CA GLY A 45 6.93 22.16 -2.64
C GLY A 45 7.96 21.57 -1.66
N ASP A 46 7.80 21.80 -0.37
CA ASP A 46 8.70 21.38 0.71
C ASP A 46 7.96 20.51 1.72
N TYR A 47 7.27 19.48 1.21
CA TYR A 47 6.44 18.60 2.02
C TYR A 47 7.21 17.46 2.71
N HIS A 48 8.52 17.39 2.51
CA HIS A 48 9.37 16.45 3.24
C HIS A 48 9.72 16.90 4.66
N TRP A 49 9.33 18.11 5.06
CA TRP A 49 9.52 18.66 6.40
C TRP A 49 8.17 18.98 7.04
N ASP A 50 8.06 18.74 8.36
CA ASP A 50 6.84 19.06 9.11
C ASP A 50 6.73 20.57 9.37
N HIS A 51 5.80 21.22 8.70
CA HIS A 51 5.43 22.61 8.90
C HIS A 51 4.14 22.75 9.74
N GLY A 52 3.84 21.80 10.60
CA GLY A 52 2.66 21.79 11.47
C GLY A 52 1.43 21.10 10.87
N SER A 53 1.53 20.57 9.65
CA SER A 53 0.44 19.82 8.98
C SER A 53 0.75 18.33 8.81
N GLY A 54 2.02 17.97 8.96
CA GLY A 54 2.58 16.65 8.68
C GLY A 54 3.69 16.73 7.63
N LEU A 55 4.12 15.57 7.11
CA LEU A 55 5.23 15.47 6.16
C LEU A 55 5.19 14.17 5.39
N ASP A 56 5.91 14.14 4.27
CA ASP A 56 6.31 12.93 3.58
C ASP A 56 7.70 12.49 4.05
N MET A 57 7.77 11.38 4.78
CA MET A 57 9.01 10.79 5.25
C MET A 57 9.22 9.36 4.77
N TYR A 58 8.30 8.83 3.98
CA TYR A 58 8.34 7.47 3.48
C TYR A 58 8.91 7.40 2.07
N ASN A 59 9.86 6.51 1.84
CA ASN A 59 10.50 6.37 0.54
C ASN A 59 10.03 5.10 -0.17
N VAL A 60 9.40 5.25 -1.32
CA VAL A 60 8.94 4.14 -2.17
C VAL A 60 9.96 3.78 -3.23
N GLY A 61 10.44 4.76 -3.99
CA GLY A 61 11.32 4.51 -5.14
C GLY A 61 10.75 3.45 -6.09
N PRO A 62 11.57 2.53 -6.62
CA PRO A 62 11.12 1.42 -7.46
C PRO A 62 10.45 0.29 -6.66
N GLY A 63 10.41 0.38 -5.32
CA GLY A 63 9.84 -0.62 -4.41
C GLY A 63 8.32 -0.73 -4.48
N ARG A 64 7.78 -1.51 -3.55
CA ARG A 64 6.32 -1.71 -3.47
C ARG A 64 5.65 -0.75 -2.50
N GLY A 65 6.45 0.02 -1.76
CA GLY A 65 5.94 0.89 -0.72
C GLY A 65 5.10 0.11 0.30
N CYS A 66 3.92 0.62 0.64
CA CYS A 66 2.99 -0.02 1.57
C CYS A 66 1.81 -0.63 0.79
N GLY A 67 1.97 -1.85 0.22
CA GLY A 67 0.87 -2.58 -0.40
C GLY A 67 0.80 -2.52 -1.93
N GLY A 68 1.91 -2.23 -2.62
CA GLY A 68 2.00 -2.42 -4.06
C GLY A 68 2.01 -3.90 -4.44
N ILE A 69 1.54 -4.23 -5.66
CA ILE A 69 1.55 -5.62 -6.15
C ILE A 69 2.68 -5.88 -7.15
N ALA A 70 3.01 -7.17 -7.30
CA ALA A 70 3.84 -7.70 -8.38
C ALA A 70 3.21 -9.00 -8.91
N ALA A 71 3.32 -9.25 -10.21
CA ALA A 71 3.13 -10.58 -10.76
C ALA A 71 4.46 -11.33 -10.72
N PHE A 72 4.44 -12.62 -10.43
CA PHE A 72 5.65 -13.42 -10.28
C PHE A 72 5.78 -14.46 -11.39
N ARG A 73 6.99 -14.55 -11.95
CA ARG A 73 7.40 -15.62 -12.83
C ARG A 73 8.82 -16.05 -12.50
N ASP A 74 9.06 -17.35 -12.41
CA ASP A 74 10.37 -17.93 -12.10
C ASP A 74 11.03 -17.31 -10.85
N GLY A 75 10.20 -17.02 -9.83
CA GLY A 75 10.64 -16.41 -8.58
C GLY A 75 10.91 -14.89 -8.66
N LYS A 76 10.80 -14.28 -9.83
CA LYS A 76 11.06 -12.84 -10.04
C LYS A 76 9.77 -12.03 -10.05
N PRO A 77 9.73 -10.86 -9.38
CA PRO A 77 8.62 -9.93 -9.46
C PRO A 77 8.65 -9.12 -10.75
N HIS A 78 7.50 -9.01 -11.40
CA HIS A 78 7.25 -8.13 -12.53
C HIS A 78 6.20 -7.11 -12.13
N VAL A 79 6.49 -5.85 -12.28
CA VAL A 79 5.68 -4.75 -11.75
C VAL A 79 5.19 -3.82 -12.85
N SER A 80 4.01 -3.24 -12.66
CA SER A 80 3.50 -2.20 -13.55
C SER A 80 4.24 -0.87 -13.31
N GLY A 81 4.07 0.05 -14.26
CA GLY A 81 4.41 1.46 -14.07
C GLY A 81 3.35 2.24 -13.28
N ASN A 82 3.30 3.55 -13.49
CA ASN A 82 2.29 4.44 -12.91
C ASN A 82 0.89 4.09 -13.45
N TRP A 83 -0.15 4.42 -12.67
CA TRP A 83 -1.52 4.21 -13.18
C TRP A 83 -1.77 5.07 -14.44
N SER A 84 -2.57 4.54 -15.36
CA SER A 84 -2.92 5.19 -16.63
C SER A 84 -4.32 5.82 -16.62
N SER A 85 -5.19 5.40 -15.73
CA SER A 85 -6.53 5.94 -15.56
C SER A 85 -6.91 6.00 -14.09
N ALA A 86 -7.72 7.01 -13.72
CA ALA A 86 -8.23 7.15 -12.36
C ALA A 86 -9.64 7.73 -12.38
N ARG A 87 -10.49 7.27 -11.47
CA ARG A 87 -11.82 7.83 -11.23
C ARG A 87 -12.21 7.75 -9.77
N THR A 88 -12.84 8.78 -9.25
CA THR A 88 -13.53 8.74 -7.97
C THR A 88 -14.84 7.98 -8.16
N LEU A 89 -15.09 6.98 -7.32
CA LEU A 89 -16.35 6.23 -7.33
C LEU A 89 -17.39 6.93 -6.47
N TYR A 90 -16.99 7.30 -5.27
CA TYR A 90 -17.78 8.11 -4.35
C TYR A 90 -16.88 8.76 -3.30
N ASN A 91 -17.37 9.85 -2.72
CA ASN A 91 -16.68 10.62 -1.69
C ASN A 91 -17.70 11.12 -0.66
N GLY A 92 -18.11 10.21 0.21
CA GLY A 92 -19.09 10.49 1.27
C GLY A 92 -18.45 10.72 2.64
N PRO A 93 -19.23 11.16 3.64
CA PRO A 93 -18.71 11.46 4.97
C PRO A 93 -18.27 10.22 5.74
N VAL A 94 -18.83 9.04 5.43
CA VAL A 94 -18.53 7.79 6.15
C VAL A 94 -17.58 6.88 5.38
N GLN A 95 -17.48 7.03 4.05
CA GLN A 95 -16.61 6.22 3.21
C GLN A 95 -16.24 6.97 1.93
N THR A 96 -15.02 6.79 1.48
CA THR A 96 -14.56 7.22 0.15
C THR A 96 -14.00 6.05 -0.63
N ALA A 97 -14.15 6.08 -1.96
CA ALA A 97 -13.52 5.10 -2.84
C ALA A 97 -13.13 5.71 -4.18
N PHE A 98 -12.00 5.23 -4.68
CA PHE A 98 -11.54 5.52 -6.03
C PHE A 98 -11.02 4.25 -6.71
N GLU A 99 -10.90 4.32 -8.01
CA GLU A 99 -10.41 3.23 -8.85
C GLU A 99 -9.31 3.76 -9.77
N VAL A 100 -8.26 2.97 -9.94
CA VAL A 100 -7.18 3.24 -10.89
C VAL A 100 -6.95 2.03 -11.77
N GLY A 101 -6.60 2.29 -13.03
CA GLY A 101 -6.20 1.27 -14.00
C GLY A 101 -4.71 1.35 -14.28
N TYR A 102 -4.05 0.20 -14.35
CA TYR A 102 -2.67 0.05 -14.79
C TYR A 102 -2.65 -0.63 -16.15
N ALA A 103 -1.92 -0.01 -17.08
CA ALA A 103 -1.77 -0.54 -18.44
C ALA A 103 -1.08 -1.92 -18.43
N PRO A 104 -1.31 -2.76 -19.44
CA PRO A 104 -0.71 -4.07 -19.51
C PRO A 104 0.83 -4.03 -19.45
N TRP A 105 1.43 -4.77 -18.52
CA TRP A 105 2.87 -4.95 -18.41
C TRP A 105 3.27 -6.40 -18.69
N ASP A 106 4.51 -6.59 -19.10
CA ASP A 106 5.07 -7.89 -19.42
C ASP A 106 5.48 -8.65 -18.15
N VAL A 107 5.09 -9.92 -18.05
CA VAL A 107 5.47 -10.84 -16.99
C VAL A 107 6.46 -11.91 -17.50
N GLY A 108 6.79 -11.87 -18.78
CA GLY A 108 7.62 -12.85 -19.46
C GLY A 108 6.84 -14.04 -20.02
N GLY A 109 7.49 -14.79 -20.94
CA GLY A 109 6.90 -16.00 -21.54
C GLY A 109 5.60 -15.77 -22.30
N GLY A 110 5.40 -14.59 -22.87
CA GLY A 110 4.17 -14.25 -23.60
C GLY A 110 2.99 -13.87 -22.68
N VAL A 111 3.21 -13.76 -21.37
CA VAL A 111 2.15 -13.38 -20.42
C VAL A 111 2.19 -11.88 -20.17
N ARG A 112 1.06 -11.22 -20.32
CA ARG A 112 0.87 -9.80 -19.97
C ARG A 112 -0.25 -9.65 -18.97
N VAL A 113 -0.11 -8.71 -18.05
CA VAL A 113 -1.08 -8.46 -16.98
C VAL A 113 -1.45 -6.98 -16.98
N ALA A 114 -2.75 -6.69 -16.87
CA ALA A 114 -3.27 -5.36 -16.55
C ALA A 114 -3.99 -5.43 -15.21
N GLU A 115 -4.12 -4.30 -14.50
CA GLU A 115 -4.79 -4.25 -13.20
C GLU A 115 -5.84 -3.16 -13.16
N THR A 116 -7.00 -3.48 -12.57
CA THR A 116 -7.96 -2.51 -12.06
C THR A 116 -7.94 -2.59 -10.53
N ARG A 117 -7.54 -1.51 -9.88
CA ARG A 117 -7.39 -1.42 -8.42
C ARG A 117 -8.41 -0.44 -7.85
N ARG A 118 -9.27 -0.94 -6.96
CA ARG A 118 -10.17 -0.10 -6.15
C ARG A 118 -9.59 0.05 -4.76
N VAL A 119 -9.56 1.27 -4.27
CA VAL A 119 -9.18 1.62 -2.90
C VAL A 119 -10.38 2.22 -2.19
N THR A 120 -10.70 1.69 -1.02
CA THR A 120 -11.82 2.14 -0.19
C THR A 120 -11.29 2.48 1.21
N LEU A 121 -11.70 3.62 1.75
CA LEU A 121 -11.34 4.04 3.10
C LEU A 121 -12.61 4.44 3.86
N ASP A 122 -12.81 3.80 4.99
CA ASP A 122 -13.88 4.14 5.93
C ASP A 122 -13.43 5.27 6.87
N ALA A 123 -14.37 6.14 7.23
CA ALA A 123 -14.12 7.21 8.20
C ALA A 123 -13.62 6.62 9.53
N GLY A 124 -12.56 7.23 10.07
CA GLY A 124 -11.91 6.77 11.31
C GLY A 124 -10.99 5.55 11.15
N SER A 125 -10.96 4.89 10.00
CA SER A 125 -10.04 3.78 9.75
C SER A 125 -8.61 4.26 9.51
N ARG A 126 -7.63 3.48 9.98
CA ARG A 126 -6.21 3.60 9.62
C ARG A 126 -5.83 2.69 8.47
N PHE A 127 -6.75 1.85 8.01
CA PHE A 127 -6.52 0.88 6.96
C PHE A 127 -7.45 1.13 5.79
N SER A 128 -6.87 1.25 4.61
CA SER A 128 -7.61 1.23 3.35
C SER A 128 -7.77 -0.21 2.89
N LYS A 129 -8.98 -0.58 2.51
CA LYS A 129 -9.26 -1.82 1.79
C LYS A 129 -8.88 -1.64 0.33
N VAL A 130 -8.12 -2.56 -0.20
CA VAL A 130 -7.72 -2.60 -1.61
C VAL A 130 -8.29 -3.86 -2.24
N ARG A 131 -8.88 -3.70 -3.41
CA ARG A 131 -9.40 -4.80 -4.23
C ARG A 131 -8.86 -4.66 -5.63
N SER A 132 -8.08 -5.65 -6.08
CA SER A 132 -7.54 -5.69 -7.44
C SER A 132 -8.13 -6.82 -8.24
N THR A 133 -8.36 -6.53 -9.51
CA THR A 133 -8.72 -7.52 -10.54
C THR A 133 -7.64 -7.47 -11.62
N LEU A 134 -7.04 -8.61 -11.89
CA LEU A 134 -6.05 -8.74 -12.95
C LEU A 134 -6.73 -9.23 -14.24
N THR A 135 -6.44 -8.54 -15.35
CA THR A 135 -6.70 -9.04 -16.69
C THR A 135 -5.43 -9.66 -17.22
N ILE A 136 -5.44 -10.98 -17.40
CA ILE A 136 -4.26 -11.78 -17.77
C ILE A 136 -4.40 -12.21 -19.22
N GLN A 137 -3.39 -11.95 -20.04
CA GLN A 137 -3.27 -12.41 -21.41
C GLN A 137 -2.16 -13.45 -21.48
N GLY A 138 -2.39 -14.54 -22.19
CA GLY A 138 -1.42 -15.63 -22.37
C GLY A 138 -1.40 -16.67 -21.25
N ALA A 139 -2.23 -16.52 -20.22
CA ALA A 139 -2.41 -17.51 -19.14
C ALA A 139 -3.78 -17.33 -18.47
N GLU A 140 -4.26 -18.35 -17.75
CA GLU A 140 -5.47 -18.26 -16.92
C GLU A 140 -5.17 -17.73 -15.51
N THR A 141 -3.98 -18.00 -15.00
CA THR A 141 -3.53 -17.59 -13.67
C THR A 141 -2.11 -17.05 -13.70
N VAL A 142 -1.78 -16.22 -12.71
CA VAL A 142 -0.41 -15.82 -12.38
C VAL A 142 -0.22 -15.86 -10.87
N LYS A 143 1.00 -16.09 -10.41
CA LYS A 143 1.32 -15.80 -9.01
C LYS A 143 1.36 -14.29 -8.83
N ALA A 144 0.57 -13.75 -7.91
CA ALA A 144 0.55 -12.34 -7.57
C ALA A 144 0.93 -12.15 -6.10
N GLY A 145 1.79 -11.18 -5.84
CA GLY A 145 2.25 -10.85 -4.50
C GLY A 145 1.83 -9.43 -4.09
N VAL A 146 1.29 -9.30 -2.89
CA VAL A 146 1.10 -8.00 -2.24
C VAL A 146 2.35 -7.73 -1.41
N GLY A 147 3.05 -6.65 -1.72
CA GLY A 147 4.36 -6.35 -1.19
C GLY A 147 4.40 -5.13 -0.26
N MET A 148 5.38 -5.14 0.63
CA MET A 148 5.76 -3.98 1.42
C MET A 148 7.29 -3.87 1.43
N ASP A 149 7.80 -2.63 1.32
CA ASP A 149 9.22 -2.38 1.49
C ASP A 149 9.62 -2.68 2.93
N THR A 150 10.61 -3.56 3.11
CA THR A 150 11.11 -4.00 4.42
C THR A 150 12.63 -4.02 4.47
N GLY A 151 13.28 -3.65 3.35
CA GLY A 151 14.73 -3.68 3.19
C GLY A 151 15.44 -2.57 3.98
N LYS A 152 16.68 -2.86 4.36
CA LYS A 152 17.55 -1.87 5.00
C LYS A 152 17.90 -0.77 4.01
N GLY A 153 17.84 0.49 4.44
CA GLY A 153 18.39 1.63 3.71
C GLY A 153 17.39 2.63 3.14
N ARG A 154 16.10 2.29 2.96
CA ARG A 154 15.11 3.27 2.46
C ARG A 154 14.35 4.01 3.57
N ASN A 155 13.83 3.27 4.52
CA ASN A 155 12.88 3.80 5.51
C ASN A 155 13.35 3.69 6.96
N ALA A 156 14.62 3.39 7.20
CA ALA A 156 15.22 3.29 8.54
C ALA A 156 14.34 2.48 9.53
N TYR A 157 14.01 1.25 9.14
CA TYR A 157 13.17 0.37 9.95
C TYR A 157 13.87 -0.03 11.25
N GLU A 158 13.22 0.23 12.38
CA GLU A 158 13.61 -0.25 13.70
C GLU A 158 13.12 -1.69 13.91
N THR A 159 11.91 -1.98 13.44
CA THR A 159 11.32 -3.34 13.49
C THR A 159 10.56 -3.67 12.23
N VAL A 160 10.62 -4.96 11.84
CA VAL A 160 9.78 -5.56 10.79
C VAL A 160 9.28 -6.89 11.30
N THR A 161 7.96 -7.06 11.34
CA THR A 161 7.33 -8.32 11.73
C THR A 161 6.60 -8.92 10.53
N LYS A 162 6.79 -10.23 10.33
CA LYS A 162 6.11 -11.05 9.32
C LYS A 162 5.35 -12.15 10.06
N ASP A 163 4.03 -12.21 9.88
CA ASP A 163 3.20 -13.21 10.55
C ASP A 163 2.19 -13.82 9.58
N ARG A 164 2.16 -15.15 9.53
CA ARG A 164 1.24 -15.92 8.67
C ARG A 164 0.08 -16.52 9.45
N LYS A 165 0.13 -16.52 10.76
CA LYS A 165 -0.90 -17.15 11.59
C LYS A 165 -2.21 -16.38 11.45
N GLY A 166 -3.17 -17.01 10.77
CA GLY A 166 -4.46 -16.36 10.50
C GLY A 166 -4.41 -15.34 9.36
N GLY A 167 -3.71 -15.64 8.26
CA GLY A 167 -3.53 -14.76 7.10
C GLY A 167 -2.21 -13.99 7.13
N GLY A 168 -1.82 -13.43 6.00
CA GLY A 168 -0.57 -12.69 5.88
C GLY A 168 -0.65 -11.33 6.57
N LEU A 169 0.34 -11.03 7.40
CA LEU A 169 0.56 -9.72 8.02
C LEU A 169 2.03 -9.34 7.89
N ILE A 170 2.30 -8.15 7.38
CA ILE A 170 3.59 -7.49 7.49
C ILE A 170 3.35 -6.20 8.23
N THR A 171 4.13 -5.93 9.27
CA THR A 171 4.19 -4.63 9.93
C THR A 171 5.62 -4.14 9.96
N ALA A 172 5.80 -2.83 9.86
CA ALA A 172 7.08 -2.20 10.05
C ALA A 172 6.92 -0.93 10.89
N TRP A 173 7.96 -0.60 11.63
CA TRP A 173 8.06 0.61 12.41
C TRP A 173 9.39 1.27 12.08
N SER A 174 9.34 2.51 11.63
CA SER A 174 10.50 3.24 11.12
C SER A 174 10.67 4.58 11.80
N ARG A 175 11.91 5.03 11.89
CA ARG A 175 12.28 6.38 12.34
C ARG A 175 13.23 6.99 11.31
N PRO A 176 12.72 7.49 10.18
CA PRO A 176 13.56 8.01 9.12
C PRO A 176 14.46 9.16 9.56
N ARG A 177 13.97 10.02 10.46
CA ARG A 177 14.70 11.13 11.03
C ARG A 177 14.37 11.32 12.51
N LYS A 178 15.35 11.76 13.30
CA LYS A 178 15.27 11.82 14.77
C LYS A 178 14.08 12.64 15.29
N ASN A 179 13.76 13.76 14.65
CA ASN A 179 12.78 14.73 15.15
C ASN A 179 11.39 14.60 14.51
N ASP A 180 11.22 13.75 13.52
CA ASP A 180 9.98 13.66 12.74
C ASP A 180 8.99 12.63 13.31
N GLY A 181 9.39 11.92 14.34
CA GLY A 181 8.61 10.85 14.94
C GLY A 181 8.82 9.52 14.23
N CYS A 182 7.94 8.58 14.53
CA CYS A 182 7.97 7.24 13.95
C CYS A 182 6.75 7.00 13.08
N LEU A 183 6.97 6.24 12.00
CA LEU A 183 5.95 5.79 11.07
C LEU A 183 5.78 4.28 11.19
N GLY A 184 4.58 3.84 11.52
CA GLY A 184 4.16 2.46 11.39
C GLY A 184 3.48 2.23 10.04
N THR A 185 3.86 1.17 9.33
CA THR A 185 3.19 0.71 8.10
C THR A 185 2.77 -0.74 8.25
N ALA A 186 1.69 -1.14 7.58
CA ALA A 186 1.21 -2.52 7.60
C ALA A 186 0.52 -2.93 6.31
N VAL A 187 0.69 -4.20 5.97
CA VAL A 187 -0.05 -4.88 4.90
C VAL A 187 -0.69 -6.13 5.49
N ILE A 188 -1.98 -6.31 5.26
CA ILE A 188 -2.77 -7.47 5.70
C ILE A 188 -3.36 -8.15 4.47
N VAL A 189 -3.09 -9.43 4.29
CA VAL A 189 -3.71 -10.31 3.28
C VAL A 189 -4.50 -11.38 4.03
N PRO A 190 -5.77 -11.13 4.39
CA PRO A 190 -6.50 -11.93 5.37
C PRO A 190 -6.82 -13.35 4.91
N TRP A 191 -6.89 -13.57 3.62
CA TRP A 191 -7.29 -14.84 3.00
C TRP A 191 -6.13 -15.53 2.30
N LEU A 192 -4.91 -15.34 2.81
CA LEU A 192 -3.73 -15.95 2.21
C LEU A 192 -3.84 -17.47 2.30
N PRO A 193 -4.06 -18.18 1.18
CA PRO A 193 -3.83 -19.62 1.14
C PRO A 193 -2.33 -19.87 1.32
N GLU A 194 -1.84 -21.06 1.32
CA GLU A 194 -0.49 -21.49 1.66
C GLU A 194 0.69 -20.85 0.88
N GLY A 195 0.59 -19.58 0.49
CA GLY A 195 1.62 -18.83 -0.22
C GLY A 195 2.80 -18.43 0.68
N GLY A 196 4.02 -18.52 0.17
CA GLY A 196 5.24 -18.06 0.84
C GLY A 196 5.44 -16.56 0.75
N ALA A 197 6.16 -15.97 1.71
CA ALA A 197 6.75 -14.65 1.53
C ALA A 197 7.98 -14.80 0.63
N ALA A 198 8.04 -14.02 -0.44
CA ALA A 198 9.26 -13.78 -1.20
C ALA A 198 9.83 -12.44 -0.75
N ASP A 199 11.15 -12.30 -0.73
CA ASP A 199 11.83 -11.06 -0.33
C ASP A 199 12.95 -10.72 -1.34
N PRO A 200 12.62 -10.59 -2.63
CA PRO A 200 13.58 -10.10 -3.60
C PRO A 200 13.75 -8.60 -3.46
N GLU A 201 14.96 -8.11 -3.53
CA GLU A 201 15.28 -6.68 -3.64
C GLU A 201 14.80 -5.82 -2.45
N GLY A 202 14.64 -6.40 -1.27
CA GLY A 202 14.25 -5.68 -0.06
C GLY A 202 12.75 -5.42 0.10
N CYS A 203 11.91 -6.10 -0.67
CA CYS A 203 10.47 -6.14 -0.47
C CYS A 203 10.02 -7.49 0.09
N THR A 204 9.15 -7.47 1.07
CA THR A 204 8.46 -8.69 1.53
C THR A 204 7.10 -8.78 0.84
N TYR A 205 6.78 -9.97 0.32
CA TYR A 205 5.52 -10.23 -0.35
C TYR A 205 4.75 -11.38 0.29
N TRP A 206 3.44 -11.23 0.33
CA TRP A 206 2.52 -12.35 0.46
C TRP A 206 2.03 -12.74 -0.92
N VAL A 207 2.45 -13.92 -1.38
CA VAL A 207 2.18 -14.41 -2.74
C VAL A 207 1.02 -15.39 -2.73
N THR A 208 0.09 -15.21 -3.66
CA THR A 208 -1.05 -16.09 -3.90
C THR A 208 -1.24 -16.32 -5.40
N GLU A 209 -2.06 -17.28 -5.78
CA GLU A 209 -2.51 -17.42 -7.17
C GLU A 209 -3.62 -16.42 -7.46
N ALA A 210 -3.46 -15.62 -8.50
CA ALA A 210 -4.47 -14.72 -9.02
C ALA A 210 -5.04 -15.30 -10.32
N VAL A 211 -6.36 -15.44 -10.36
CA VAL A 211 -7.13 -15.96 -11.52
C VAL A 211 -7.59 -14.80 -12.37
N ASN A 212 -7.50 -14.94 -13.68
CA ASN A 212 -7.94 -13.94 -14.66
C ASN A 212 -9.37 -13.46 -14.39
N GLY A 213 -9.56 -12.14 -14.27
CA GLY A 213 -10.84 -11.52 -14.00
C GLY A 213 -11.42 -11.73 -12.60
N LYS A 214 -10.76 -12.49 -11.71
CA LYS A 214 -11.21 -12.68 -10.33
C LYS A 214 -10.53 -11.67 -9.41
N PRO A 215 -11.28 -10.97 -8.56
CA PRO A 215 -10.70 -10.02 -7.63
C PRO A 215 -10.03 -10.73 -6.44
N PHE A 216 -8.98 -10.11 -5.92
CA PHE A 216 -8.40 -10.41 -4.62
C PHE A 216 -8.26 -9.15 -3.78
N GLU A 217 -8.20 -9.30 -2.47
CA GLU A 217 -8.30 -8.18 -1.54
C GLU A 217 -7.15 -8.21 -0.52
N TRP A 218 -6.73 -7.01 -0.11
CA TRP A 218 -5.83 -6.81 1.01
C TRP A 218 -6.13 -5.47 1.69
N PHE A 219 -5.42 -5.21 2.78
CA PHE A 219 -5.51 -3.95 3.51
C PHE A 219 -4.12 -3.36 3.64
N MET A 220 -4.02 -2.06 3.43
CA MET A 220 -2.82 -1.28 3.67
C MET A 220 -3.13 -0.24 4.73
N GLY A 221 -2.25 -0.13 5.72
CA GLY A 221 -2.45 0.76 6.85
C GLY A 221 -1.19 1.48 7.26
N ALA A 222 -1.38 2.64 7.89
CA ALA A 222 -0.26 3.37 8.44
C ALA A 222 -0.66 4.20 9.66
N VAL A 223 0.34 4.55 10.47
CA VAL A 223 0.19 5.39 11.66
C VAL A 223 1.43 6.25 11.85
N TRP A 224 1.23 7.50 12.21
CA TRP A 224 2.30 8.40 12.65
C TRP A 224 2.17 8.64 14.15
N ASP A 225 3.24 8.41 14.90
CA ASP A 225 3.19 8.47 16.36
C ASP A 225 2.87 9.88 16.88
N LYS A 226 3.33 10.95 16.23
CA LYS A 226 3.02 12.32 16.65
C LYS A 226 1.53 12.64 16.56
N ALA A 227 0.79 12.02 15.65
CA ALA A 227 -0.63 12.29 15.40
C ALA A 227 -1.57 11.17 15.89
N SER A 228 -1.08 10.23 16.68
CA SER A 228 -1.83 9.05 17.13
C SER A 228 -1.56 8.72 18.60
N THR A 229 -2.44 7.93 19.20
CA THR A 229 -2.24 7.28 20.51
C THR A 229 -1.30 6.08 20.44
N ILE A 230 -1.02 5.55 19.25
CA ILE A 230 -0.09 4.46 19.02
C ILE A 230 1.34 5.05 19.00
N LYS A 231 2.17 4.67 19.98
CA LYS A 231 3.48 5.27 20.24
C LYS A 231 4.64 4.28 20.12
N SER A 232 4.38 3.02 19.77
CA SER A 232 5.41 1.99 19.67
C SER A 232 5.10 0.95 18.60
N SER A 233 6.14 0.23 18.15
CA SER A 233 6.02 -0.89 17.23
C SER A 233 5.08 -1.97 17.75
N ALA A 234 5.18 -2.32 19.04
CA ALA A 234 4.33 -3.34 19.66
C ALA A 234 2.86 -2.93 19.65
N ALA A 235 2.53 -1.67 19.94
CA ALA A 235 1.16 -1.16 19.89
C ALA A 235 0.62 -1.13 18.45
N TRP A 236 1.46 -0.80 17.47
CA TRP A 236 1.10 -0.85 16.06
C TRP A 236 0.85 -2.28 15.57
N GLU A 237 1.72 -3.20 15.93
CA GLU A 237 1.56 -4.62 15.58
C GLU A 237 0.27 -5.20 16.19
N ALA A 238 -0.02 -4.89 17.46
CA ALA A 238 -1.25 -5.31 18.12
C ALA A 238 -2.50 -4.77 17.40
N GLU A 239 -2.49 -3.51 16.97
CA GLU A 239 -3.59 -2.92 16.21
C GLU A 239 -3.75 -3.60 14.84
N ALA A 240 -2.66 -3.84 14.11
CA ALA A 240 -2.71 -4.52 12.82
C ALA A 240 -3.23 -5.97 12.94
N ARG A 241 -2.84 -6.70 14.00
CA ARG A 241 -3.37 -8.03 14.33
C ARG A 241 -4.87 -7.98 14.63
N ARG A 242 -5.29 -7.01 15.43
CA ARG A 242 -6.72 -6.78 15.74
C ARG A 242 -7.53 -6.53 14.46
N VAL A 243 -7.04 -5.66 13.56
CA VAL A 243 -7.72 -5.38 12.28
C VAL A 243 -7.78 -6.65 11.42
N ARG A 244 -6.70 -7.42 11.34
CA ARG A 244 -6.71 -8.70 10.62
C ARG A 244 -7.80 -9.64 11.12
N GLU A 245 -7.94 -9.79 12.44
CA GLU A 245 -8.98 -10.63 13.03
C GLU A 245 -10.39 -10.09 12.74
N CYS A 246 -10.61 -8.78 12.84
CA CYS A 246 -11.90 -8.15 12.50
C CYS A 246 -12.29 -8.38 11.04
N VAL A 247 -11.33 -8.31 10.12
CA VAL A 247 -11.59 -8.54 8.69
C VAL A 247 -11.91 -10.01 8.41
N ARG A 248 -11.26 -10.94 9.10
CA ARG A 248 -11.51 -12.39 8.95
C ARG A 248 -12.82 -12.84 9.58
N HIS A 249 -13.25 -12.14 10.62
CA HIS A 249 -14.46 -12.42 11.38
C HIS A 249 -15.35 -11.19 11.43
N PRO A 250 -15.93 -10.78 10.28
CA PRO A 250 -16.75 -9.58 10.23
C PRO A 250 -18.03 -9.76 11.07
N LEU A 251 -18.47 -8.68 11.70
CA LEU A 251 -19.74 -8.65 12.41
C LEU A 251 -20.89 -8.93 11.43
N GLN A 252 -21.77 -9.84 11.82
CA GLN A 252 -23.03 -10.06 11.10
C GLN A 252 -24.10 -9.15 11.67
N VAL A 253 -24.51 -8.13 10.91
CA VAL A 253 -25.61 -7.25 11.30
C VAL A 253 -26.89 -7.77 10.67
N ARG A 254 -27.90 -8.05 11.49
CA ARG A 254 -29.27 -8.35 11.03
C ARG A 254 -30.15 -7.15 11.36
N VAL A 255 -30.68 -6.53 10.33
CA VAL A 255 -31.72 -5.51 10.49
C VAL A 255 -33.05 -6.25 10.66
N ARG A 256 -33.79 -5.98 11.75
CA ARG A 256 -35.13 -6.51 12.00
C ARG A 256 -36.15 -5.52 11.50
#